data_78be50630e0d21e333909ad974e2ed74
#
_entry.id   78be50630e0d21e333909ad974e2ed74
#
_cell.length_a   1.000
_cell.length_b   1.000
_cell.length_c   1.000
_cell.angle_alpha   90.00
_cell.angle_beta   90.00
_cell.angle_gamma   90.00
#
_symmetry.space_group_name_H-M   'P 1'
#
loop_
_entity.id
_entity.type
_entity.pdbx_description
1 polymer ?
#
loop_
_entity_poly.entity_id
_entity_poly.type
_entity_poly.pdbx_seq_one_letter_code
_entity_poly.pdbx_strand_id
1 'polypeptide(L)'
;MVASAEQPSVTDFKNTGERHIPVQAGDDMSLANVDHMIRYAFTAPFVKDKRVLDISCGSGYGSQFIALQGARAVVGVDVDEDSIRFASTFYSHPHVKYIQSDAHSIPSLEDASFDVIVSFETIEHLQYPRQFLSELRRLLKPGGQLFISCPNDYRVTPWLSPFHLHKFRFPEFRDLFLSVFGEGVFLGQHFVVASCLVKPIAPDSKTAWLQEYKESLPPDFFERHYLEHLSSIENGEGYLAIYGVDESLIQNQMSISQNAFQMLMRMLCDMTQAINHTGQLHQQLQQAQAELAHSTQLAAQAQERVRAMESSKFWQLRRLWIQLKRKLRLPVNE
;
A
#
# COMPACT_ATOMS: atom_id res chain seq x y z
N MET A 1 -0.90 -40.07 -18.09
CA MET A 1 -0.58 -38.67 -18.39
C MET A 1 -1.15 -37.85 -17.26
N VAL A 2 -0.32 -37.45 -16.31
CA VAL A 2 -0.70 -36.54 -15.22
C VAL A 2 -0.56 -35.16 -15.84
N ALA A 3 -1.68 -34.42 -15.94
CA ALA A 3 -1.66 -33.05 -16.39
C ALA A 3 -0.76 -32.26 -15.40
N SER A 4 0.30 -31.65 -15.93
CA SER A 4 1.11 -30.68 -15.21
C SER A 4 0.19 -29.50 -14.87
N ALA A 5 -0.19 -29.36 -13.62
CA ALA A 5 -0.82 -28.12 -13.16
C ALA A 5 0.18 -26.99 -13.45
N GLU A 6 -0.19 -26.04 -14.27
CA GLU A 6 0.59 -24.83 -14.49
C GLU A 6 0.79 -24.14 -13.12
N GLN A 7 2.04 -23.85 -12.79
CA GLN A 7 2.32 -23.09 -11.59
C GLN A 7 1.72 -21.68 -11.78
N PRO A 8 0.94 -21.17 -10.81
CA PRO A 8 0.34 -19.84 -10.91
C PRO A 8 1.45 -18.80 -11.07
N SER A 9 1.27 -17.87 -12.01
CA SER A 9 2.19 -16.76 -12.18
C SER A 9 1.90 -15.68 -11.11
N VAL A 10 2.90 -14.86 -10.77
CA VAL A 10 2.72 -13.73 -9.84
C VAL A 10 1.63 -12.76 -10.34
N THR A 11 1.41 -12.70 -11.66
CA THR A 11 0.38 -11.88 -12.30
C THR A 11 -1.05 -12.39 -12.12
N ASP A 12 -1.24 -13.64 -11.71
CA ASP A 12 -2.57 -14.22 -11.47
C ASP A 12 -3.18 -13.81 -10.12
N PHE A 13 -2.38 -13.18 -9.27
CA PHE A 13 -2.84 -12.69 -7.98
C PHE A 13 -3.49 -11.31 -8.12
N LYS A 14 -4.79 -11.23 -7.85
CA LYS A 14 -5.53 -9.97 -7.93
C LYS A 14 -5.06 -9.00 -6.85
N ASN A 15 -4.36 -7.96 -7.27
CA ASN A 15 -4.08 -6.83 -6.41
C ASN A 15 -5.40 -6.08 -6.14
N THR A 16 -5.87 -6.12 -4.90
CA THR A 16 -7.10 -5.43 -4.46
C THR A 16 -6.84 -3.97 -4.08
N GLY A 17 -5.58 -3.50 -4.15
CA GLY A 17 -5.17 -2.16 -3.70
C GLY A 17 -4.80 -2.09 -2.22
N GLU A 18 -5.21 -3.08 -1.42
CA GLU A 18 -4.87 -3.21 0.01
C GLU A 18 -3.85 -4.32 0.28
N ARG A 19 -3.71 -5.24 -0.67
CA ARG A 19 -2.77 -6.36 -0.53
C ARG A 19 -1.40 -5.93 -0.98
N HIS A 20 -0.49 -6.04 -0.04
CA HIS A 20 0.90 -5.77 -0.31
C HIS A 20 1.60 -7.02 -0.82
N ILE A 21 2.12 -6.95 -2.05
CA ILE A 21 2.91 -8.02 -2.66
C ILE A 21 4.28 -7.42 -2.94
N PRO A 22 5.30 -7.70 -2.09
CA PRO A 22 6.66 -7.38 -2.46
C PRO A 22 7.00 -8.22 -3.69
N VAL A 23 7.09 -7.60 -4.84
CA VAL A 23 7.53 -8.26 -6.06
C VAL A 23 8.96 -8.76 -5.85
N GLN A 24 9.26 -9.95 -6.39
CA GLN A 24 10.58 -10.58 -6.30
C GLN A 24 11.69 -9.58 -6.58
N ALA A 25 12.75 -9.67 -5.79
CA ALA A 25 13.90 -8.79 -5.78
C ALA A 25 14.24 -8.17 -7.14
N GLY A 26 13.84 -6.92 -7.35
CA GLY A 26 14.23 -6.13 -8.51
C GLY A 26 13.33 -4.97 -8.86
N ASP A 27 12.01 -5.08 -8.78
CA ASP A 27 11.19 -4.16 -9.55
C ASP A 27 10.21 -3.26 -8.78
N ASP A 28 9.89 -3.50 -7.53
CA ASP A 28 8.97 -2.60 -6.83
C ASP A 28 9.22 -2.49 -5.31
N MET A 29 10.16 -1.64 -4.96
CA MET A 29 10.34 -1.18 -3.58
C MET A 29 9.39 0.01 -3.34
N SER A 30 8.08 -0.23 -3.29
CA SER A 30 7.16 0.82 -2.87
C SER A 30 7.44 1.26 -1.42
N LEU A 31 7.13 2.50 -1.07
CA LEU A 31 7.27 2.99 0.31
C LEU A 31 6.51 2.11 1.30
N ALA A 32 5.35 1.58 0.88
CA ALA A 32 4.58 0.66 1.67
C ALA A 32 5.34 -0.64 1.99
N ASN A 33 6.19 -1.16 1.06
CA ASN A 33 7.05 -2.32 1.34
C ASN A 33 8.03 -2.04 2.48
N VAL A 34 8.67 -0.87 2.44
CA VAL A 34 9.64 -0.47 3.47
C VAL A 34 8.94 -0.33 4.81
N ASP A 35 7.77 0.27 4.80
CA ASP A 35 6.95 0.53 5.98
C ASP A 35 6.51 -0.76 6.66
N HIS A 36 6.06 -1.74 5.89
CA HIS A 36 5.70 -3.05 6.41
C HIS A 36 6.93 -3.84 6.88
N MET A 37 7.99 -3.86 6.07
CA MET A 37 9.19 -4.63 6.39
C MET A 37 9.91 -4.15 7.65
N ILE A 38 9.86 -2.85 7.98
CA ILE A 38 10.47 -2.34 9.21
C ILE A 38 9.82 -2.92 10.47
N ARG A 39 8.50 -3.14 10.45
CA ARG A 39 7.77 -3.75 11.57
C ARG A 39 8.20 -5.20 11.78
N TYR A 40 8.31 -5.97 10.69
CA TYR A 40 8.84 -7.34 10.76
C TYR A 40 10.31 -7.35 11.22
N ALA A 41 11.15 -6.46 10.70
CA ALA A 41 12.55 -6.34 11.11
C ALA A 41 12.69 -5.97 12.60
N PHE A 42 11.79 -5.13 13.11
CA PHE A 42 11.73 -4.78 14.53
C PHE A 42 11.48 -6.01 15.42
N THR A 43 10.69 -6.98 14.95
CA THR A 43 10.40 -8.20 15.72
C THR A 43 11.50 -9.25 15.65
N ALA A 44 12.47 -9.12 14.75
CA ALA A 44 13.51 -10.13 14.52
C ALA A 44 14.27 -10.58 15.79
N PRO A 45 14.64 -9.69 16.75
CA PRO A 45 15.29 -10.10 17.98
C PRO A 45 14.44 -10.98 18.90
N PHE A 46 13.11 -10.96 18.74
CA PHE A 46 12.16 -11.61 19.64
C PHE A 46 11.66 -12.97 19.13
N VAL A 47 11.95 -13.34 17.87
CA VAL A 47 11.37 -14.52 17.22
C VAL A 47 12.27 -15.75 17.20
N LYS A 48 13.56 -15.60 17.48
CA LYS A 48 14.52 -16.71 17.44
C LYS A 48 14.10 -17.85 18.40
N ASP A 49 14.09 -19.07 17.90
CA ASP A 49 13.68 -20.30 18.59
C ASP A 49 12.25 -20.29 19.14
N LYS A 50 11.38 -19.36 18.67
CA LYS A 50 10.01 -19.20 19.12
C LYS A 50 9.02 -19.84 18.14
N ARG A 51 7.84 -20.18 18.67
CA ARG A 51 6.65 -20.46 17.85
C ARG A 51 5.89 -19.17 17.65
N VAL A 52 5.79 -18.71 16.42
CA VAL A 52 5.26 -17.41 16.05
C VAL A 52 3.94 -17.55 15.29
N LEU A 53 2.99 -16.68 15.57
CA LEU A 53 1.77 -16.50 14.78
C LEU A 53 1.84 -15.15 14.05
N ASP A 54 1.61 -15.17 12.76
CA ASP A 54 1.51 -14.00 11.90
C ASP A 54 0.08 -13.92 11.39
N ILE A 55 -0.73 -13.01 11.97
CA ILE A 55 -2.17 -12.89 11.66
C ILE A 55 -2.40 -11.79 10.64
N SER A 56 -3.23 -12.11 9.64
CA SER A 56 -3.44 -11.37 8.40
C SER A 56 -2.12 -11.28 7.63
N CYS A 57 -1.50 -12.46 7.43
CA CYS A 57 -0.18 -12.59 6.84
C CYS A 57 -0.13 -12.19 5.34
N GLY A 58 -1.28 -11.97 4.71
CA GLY A 58 -1.41 -11.58 3.32
C GLY A 58 -0.67 -12.54 2.39
N SER A 59 0.21 -11.98 1.54
CA SER A 59 1.00 -12.76 0.58
C SER A 59 2.09 -13.65 1.21
N GLY A 60 2.33 -13.57 2.54
CA GLY A 60 3.20 -14.48 3.29
C GLY A 60 4.65 -14.07 3.43
N TYR A 61 5.07 -12.93 2.86
CA TYR A 61 6.48 -12.46 2.92
C TYR A 61 6.96 -12.24 4.36
N GLY A 62 6.08 -11.71 5.22
CA GLY A 62 6.40 -11.47 6.64
C GLY A 62 6.61 -12.79 7.39
N SER A 63 5.73 -13.76 7.19
CA SER A 63 5.86 -15.10 7.78
C SER A 63 7.17 -15.77 7.37
N GLN A 64 7.55 -15.69 6.08
CA GLN A 64 8.82 -16.23 5.61
C GLN A 64 10.01 -15.47 6.21
N PHE A 65 9.94 -14.14 6.26
CA PHE A 65 10.99 -13.32 6.91
C PHE A 65 11.20 -13.74 8.35
N ILE A 66 10.14 -13.90 9.16
CA ILE A 66 10.20 -14.35 10.55
C ILE A 66 10.89 -15.74 10.65
N ALA A 67 10.54 -16.66 9.77
CA ALA A 67 11.18 -17.97 9.72
C ALA A 67 12.69 -17.87 9.42
N LEU A 68 13.08 -17.02 8.49
CA LEU A 68 14.49 -16.74 8.15
C LEU A 68 15.26 -16.06 9.30
N GLN A 69 14.56 -15.37 10.23
CA GLN A 69 15.17 -14.85 11.46
C GLN A 69 15.34 -15.92 12.55
N GLY A 70 15.09 -17.19 12.24
CA GLY A 70 15.35 -18.32 13.13
C GLY A 70 14.18 -18.69 14.02
N ALA A 71 12.96 -18.33 13.69
CA ALA A 71 11.77 -18.84 14.38
C ALA A 71 11.70 -20.38 14.24
N ARG A 72 11.38 -21.06 15.34
CA ARG A 72 11.25 -22.53 15.35
C ARG A 72 10.08 -23.02 14.51
N ALA A 73 8.98 -22.28 14.52
CA ALA A 73 7.79 -22.53 13.70
C ALA A 73 7.01 -21.24 13.54
N VAL A 74 6.49 -20.99 12.35
CA VAL A 74 5.61 -19.87 12.03
C VAL A 74 4.29 -20.40 11.51
N VAL A 75 3.19 -19.83 11.98
CA VAL A 75 1.86 -20.05 11.42
C VAL A 75 1.39 -18.71 10.85
N GLY A 76 1.25 -18.63 9.51
CA GLY A 76 0.64 -17.51 8.83
C GLY A 76 -0.87 -17.76 8.69
N VAL A 77 -1.69 -16.79 9.08
CA VAL A 77 -3.15 -16.87 8.99
C VAL A 77 -3.68 -15.71 8.19
N ASP A 78 -4.55 -15.98 7.22
CA ASP A 78 -5.30 -14.99 6.49
C ASP A 78 -6.71 -15.50 6.19
N VAL A 79 -7.68 -14.61 6.03
CA VAL A 79 -9.06 -14.97 5.68
C VAL A 79 -9.20 -15.31 4.21
N ASP A 80 -8.33 -14.75 3.38
CA ASP A 80 -8.39 -14.89 1.94
C ASP A 80 -7.67 -16.14 1.45
N GLU A 81 -8.41 -17.03 0.79
CA GLU A 81 -7.89 -18.27 0.24
C GLU A 81 -6.81 -18.06 -0.83
N ASP A 82 -6.97 -17.00 -1.66
CA ASP A 82 -6.00 -16.70 -2.70
C ASP A 82 -4.67 -16.26 -2.10
N SER A 83 -4.70 -15.45 -1.03
CA SER A 83 -3.52 -15.05 -0.27
C SER A 83 -2.80 -16.26 0.32
N ILE A 84 -3.52 -17.19 0.93
CA ILE A 84 -2.95 -18.41 1.51
C ILE A 84 -2.32 -19.31 0.43
N ARG A 85 -2.99 -19.45 -0.71
CA ARG A 85 -2.46 -20.21 -1.85
C ARG A 85 -1.19 -19.56 -2.40
N PHE A 86 -1.19 -18.25 -2.56
CA PHE A 86 -0.03 -17.47 -3.01
C PHE A 86 1.14 -17.60 -2.03
N ALA A 87 0.89 -17.36 -0.74
CA ALA A 87 1.88 -17.49 0.33
C ALA A 87 2.52 -18.88 0.36
N SER A 88 1.70 -19.91 0.26
CA SER A 88 2.16 -21.31 0.24
C SER A 88 3.03 -21.65 -0.97
N THR A 89 2.80 -20.96 -2.10
CA THR A 89 3.53 -21.18 -3.36
C THR A 89 4.84 -20.40 -3.39
N PHE A 90 4.79 -19.10 -3.09
CA PHE A 90 5.91 -18.19 -3.33
C PHE A 90 6.74 -17.88 -2.09
N TYR A 91 6.14 -18.00 -0.90
CA TYR A 91 6.81 -17.75 0.38
C TYR A 91 6.86 -18.99 1.27
N SER A 92 6.93 -20.16 0.64
CA SER A 92 7.06 -21.43 1.35
C SER A 92 8.41 -21.50 2.10
N HIS A 93 8.39 -22.07 3.30
CA HIS A 93 9.58 -22.33 4.08
C HIS A 93 9.32 -23.56 4.98
N PRO A 94 10.32 -24.43 5.27
CA PRO A 94 10.10 -25.64 6.09
C PRO A 94 9.50 -25.37 7.48
N HIS A 95 9.73 -24.19 8.03
CA HIS A 95 9.24 -23.78 9.34
C HIS A 95 7.97 -22.94 9.27
N VAL A 96 7.35 -22.74 8.08
CA VAL A 96 6.12 -21.94 7.90
C VAL A 96 4.97 -22.83 7.49
N LYS A 97 3.82 -22.65 8.14
CA LYS A 97 2.54 -23.22 7.75
C LYS A 97 1.53 -22.10 7.56
N TYR A 98 0.80 -22.10 6.46
CA TYR A 98 -0.28 -21.16 6.20
C TYR A 98 -1.64 -21.80 6.44
N ILE A 99 -2.57 -21.05 7.03
CA ILE A 99 -3.93 -21.50 7.39
C ILE A 99 -4.92 -20.42 6.99
N GLN A 100 -5.96 -20.81 6.27
CA GLN A 100 -7.09 -19.92 6.03
C GLN A 100 -7.99 -19.88 7.26
N SER A 101 -8.21 -18.69 7.84
CA SER A 101 -9.14 -18.51 8.95
C SER A 101 -9.50 -17.05 9.15
N ASP A 102 -10.65 -16.80 9.78
CA ASP A 102 -11.03 -15.46 10.25
C ASP A 102 -10.22 -15.12 11.52
N ALA A 103 -9.62 -13.91 11.52
CA ALA A 103 -8.81 -13.41 12.63
C ALA A 103 -9.61 -13.21 13.93
N HIS A 104 -10.95 -13.06 13.86
CA HIS A 104 -11.79 -12.93 15.07
C HIS A 104 -11.91 -14.21 15.87
N SER A 105 -11.70 -15.39 15.24
CA SER A 105 -11.76 -16.68 15.89
C SER A 105 -11.05 -17.73 15.04
N ILE A 106 -10.03 -18.38 15.60
CA ILE A 106 -9.23 -19.39 14.91
C ILE A 106 -9.32 -20.72 15.70
N PRO A 107 -10.44 -21.45 15.59
CA PRO A 107 -10.69 -22.63 16.42
C PRO A 107 -9.72 -23.80 16.17
N SER A 108 -9.01 -23.77 15.04
CA SER A 108 -7.97 -24.75 14.72
C SER A 108 -6.67 -24.56 15.51
N LEU A 109 -6.52 -23.44 16.23
CA LEU A 109 -5.36 -23.14 17.04
C LEU A 109 -5.69 -23.24 18.53
N GLU A 110 -4.82 -23.94 19.26
CA GLU A 110 -4.96 -24.17 20.69
C GLU A 110 -4.68 -22.91 21.52
N ASP A 111 -5.32 -22.79 22.68
CA ASP A 111 -5.07 -21.75 23.65
C ASP A 111 -3.60 -21.77 24.09
N ALA A 112 -3.06 -20.59 24.40
CA ALA A 112 -1.72 -20.43 24.96
C ALA A 112 -0.66 -21.22 24.18
N SER A 113 -0.71 -21.19 22.83
CA SER A 113 0.15 -22.00 21.99
C SER A 113 1.30 -21.24 21.33
N PHE A 114 1.28 -19.91 21.31
CA PHE A 114 2.30 -19.10 20.66
C PHE A 114 3.17 -18.32 21.65
N ASP A 115 4.47 -18.32 21.38
CA ASP A 115 5.44 -17.54 22.16
C ASP A 115 5.44 -16.06 21.74
N VAL A 116 5.22 -15.83 20.44
CA VAL A 116 5.14 -14.49 19.84
C VAL A 116 3.96 -14.43 18.87
N ILE A 117 3.23 -13.33 18.89
CA ILE A 117 2.20 -13.03 17.89
C ILE A 117 2.56 -11.69 17.24
N VAL A 118 2.45 -11.63 15.91
CA VAL A 118 2.53 -10.39 15.14
C VAL A 118 1.25 -10.19 14.34
N SER A 119 0.80 -8.94 14.23
CA SER A 119 -0.34 -8.54 13.42
C SER A 119 -0.16 -7.09 13.00
N PHE A 120 0.10 -6.88 11.72
CA PHE A 120 0.41 -5.55 11.20
C PHE A 120 -0.63 -5.11 10.18
N GLU A 121 -1.16 -3.90 10.34
CA GLU A 121 -2.17 -3.29 9.47
C GLU A 121 -3.38 -4.24 9.28
N THR A 122 -4.05 -4.57 10.37
CA THR A 122 -5.13 -5.56 10.40
C THR A 122 -6.35 -5.05 11.15
N ILE A 123 -6.14 -4.51 12.35
CA ILE A 123 -7.22 -4.21 13.31
C ILE A 123 -8.20 -3.17 12.77
N GLU A 124 -7.75 -2.28 11.90
CA GLU A 124 -8.55 -1.25 11.24
C GLU A 124 -9.57 -1.81 10.24
N HIS A 125 -9.29 -3.00 9.69
CA HIS A 125 -10.16 -3.69 8.73
C HIS A 125 -11.23 -4.58 9.38
N LEU A 126 -11.11 -4.85 10.69
CA LEU A 126 -11.91 -5.84 11.37
C LEU A 126 -13.19 -5.24 11.94
N GLN A 127 -14.32 -5.91 11.77
CA GLN A 127 -15.62 -5.44 12.27
C GLN A 127 -15.66 -5.36 13.81
N TYR A 128 -14.97 -6.29 14.50
CA TYR A 128 -15.00 -6.42 15.96
C TYR A 128 -13.57 -6.40 16.54
N PRO A 129 -12.89 -5.24 16.60
CA PRO A 129 -11.50 -5.14 17.04
C PRO A 129 -11.23 -5.71 18.43
N ARG A 130 -12.16 -5.52 19.38
CA ARG A 130 -12.03 -6.08 20.73
C ARG A 130 -12.06 -7.60 20.74
N GLN A 131 -12.93 -8.22 19.94
CA GLN A 131 -12.98 -9.68 19.81
C GLN A 131 -11.68 -10.23 19.25
N PHE A 132 -11.15 -9.58 18.23
CA PHE A 132 -9.84 -9.89 17.68
C PHE A 132 -8.73 -9.85 18.73
N LEU A 133 -8.61 -8.75 19.49
CA LEU A 133 -7.63 -8.67 20.57
C LEU A 133 -7.82 -9.77 21.64
N SER A 134 -9.06 -10.14 21.94
CA SER A 134 -9.36 -11.25 22.85
C SER A 134 -8.90 -12.59 22.31
N GLU A 135 -9.03 -12.80 21.00
CA GLU A 135 -8.52 -14.01 20.33
C GLU A 135 -6.98 -14.05 20.35
N LEU A 136 -6.29 -12.93 20.10
CA LEU A 136 -4.84 -12.84 20.26
C LEU A 136 -4.42 -13.19 21.70
N ARG A 137 -5.16 -12.68 22.69
CA ARG A 137 -4.89 -12.99 24.11
C ARG A 137 -5.08 -14.46 24.43
N ARG A 138 -6.10 -15.12 23.86
CA ARG A 138 -6.33 -16.58 24.01
C ARG A 138 -5.18 -17.40 23.46
N LEU A 139 -4.70 -17.04 22.28
CA LEU A 139 -3.64 -17.77 21.56
C LEU A 139 -2.24 -17.57 22.15
N LEU A 140 -2.02 -16.43 22.82
CA LEU A 140 -0.74 -16.06 23.38
C LEU A 140 -0.48 -16.84 24.69
N LYS A 141 0.71 -17.42 24.80
CA LYS A 141 1.17 -18.06 26.06
C LYS A 141 1.26 -17.07 27.21
N PRO A 142 1.14 -17.54 28.46
CA PRO A 142 1.60 -16.76 29.60
C PRO A 142 3.07 -16.36 29.42
N GLY A 143 3.39 -15.06 29.56
CA GLY A 143 4.71 -14.53 29.29
C GLY A 143 5.09 -14.44 27.80
N GLY A 144 4.14 -14.67 26.91
CA GLY A 144 4.32 -14.45 25.46
C GLY A 144 4.30 -12.98 25.08
N GLN A 145 4.73 -12.68 23.85
CA GLN A 145 4.91 -11.33 23.34
C GLN A 145 3.97 -11.06 22.15
N LEU A 146 3.37 -9.87 22.13
CA LEU A 146 2.51 -9.42 21.01
C LEU A 146 3.03 -8.12 20.44
N PHE A 147 3.05 -8.05 19.12
CA PHE A 147 3.33 -6.85 18.33
C PHE A 147 2.16 -6.61 17.38
N ILE A 148 1.48 -5.48 17.54
CA ILE A 148 0.32 -5.11 16.72
C ILE A 148 0.42 -3.67 16.24
N SER A 149 0.20 -3.43 14.95
CA SER A 149 0.15 -2.08 14.40
C SER A 149 -1.20 -1.73 13.81
N CYS A 150 -1.46 -0.45 13.70
CA CYS A 150 -2.49 0.12 12.84
C CYS A 150 -2.02 1.47 12.27
N PRO A 151 -2.54 1.90 11.12
CA PRO A 151 -2.20 3.19 10.54
C PRO A 151 -2.84 4.34 11.32
N ASN A 152 -2.26 5.52 11.15
CA ASN A 152 -2.86 6.78 11.57
C ASN A 152 -3.54 7.46 10.38
N ASP A 153 -4.77 7.07 10.05
CA ASP A 153 -5.53 7.59 8.92
C ASP A 153 -5.73 9.12 8.94
N TYR A 154 -5.54 9.75 10.09
CA TYR A 154 -5.67 11.20 10.22
C TYR A 154 -4.42 11.96 9.78
N ARG A 155 -3.30 11.25 9.60
CA ARG A 155 -2.02 11.83 9.14
C ARG A 155 -1.75 11.53 7.67
N VAL A 156 -2.22 10.40 7.18
CA VAL A 156 -2.01 9.96 5.80
C VAL A 156 -3.13 10.49 4.91
N THR A 157 -3.23 11.80 4.74
CA THR A 157 -4.09 12.39 3.72
C THR A 157 -3.29 12.57 2.41
N PRO A 158 -3.87 12.26 1.21
CA PRO A 158 -5.29 12.05 0.91
C PRO A 158 -5.74 10.58 0.81
N TRP A 159 -4.95 9.60 1.25
CA TRP A 159 -5.22 8.18 1.05
C TRP A 159 -6.08 7.62 2.18
N LEU A 160 -7.35 8.02 2.21
CA LEU A 160 -8.32 7.35 3.07
C LEU A 160 -8.68 6.03 2.40
N SER A 161 -8.16 4.91 2.91
CA SER A 161 -8.57 3.60 2.45
C SER A 161 -10.08 3.41 2.66
N PRO A 162 -10.84 3.03 1.61
CA PRO A 162 -12.24 2.69 1.77
C PRO A 162 -12.45 1.38 2.55
N PHE A 163 -11.38 0.62 2.80
CA PHE A 163 -11.41 -0.68 3.48
C PHE A 163 -11.18 -0.55 4.98
N HIS A 164 -10.74 0.61 5.49
CA HIS A 164 -10.60 0.85 6.92
C HIS A 164 -11.97 1.08 7.55
N LEU A 165 -12.50 0.06 8.21
CA LEU A 165 -13.76 0.14 8.95
C LEU A 165 -13.61 1.00 10.21
N HIS A 166 -12.41 1.02 10.79
CA HIS A 166 -12.06 1.81 11.94
C HIS A 166 -10.87 2.71 11.64
N LYS A 167 -10.99 3.99 11.99
CA LYS A 167 -9.93 4.98 11.92
C LYS A 167 -9.55 5.34 13.33
N PHE A 168 -8.45 4.75 13.80
CA PHE A 168 -8.02 4.95 15.17
C PHE A 168 -7.17 6.21 15.32
N ARG A 169 -7.50 7.05 16.29
CA ARG A 169 -6.52 7.96 16.89
C ARG A 169 -5.69 7.19 17.93
N PHE A 170 -4.50 7.66 18.23
CA PHE A 170 -3.64 6.98 19.20
C PHE A 170 -4.34 6.68 20.55
N PRO A 171 -5.05 7.63 21.21
CA PRO A 171 -5.75 7.32 22.45
C PRO A 171 -6.78 6.19 22.31
N GLU A 172 -7.52 6.15 21.20
CA GLU A 172 -8.54 5.12 20.93
C GLU A 172 -7.92 3.74 20.75
N PHE A 173 -6.84 3.65 19.98
CA PHE A 173 -6.09 2.41 19.78
C PHE A 173 -5.46 1.94 21.09
N ARG A 174 -4.78 2.83 21.81
CA ARG A 174 -4.19 2.55 23.12
C ARG A 174 -5.22 2.03 24.12
N ASP A 175 -6.34 2.72 24.28
CA ASP A 175 -7.35 2.39 25.30
C ASP A 175 -8.05 1.05 24.93
N LEU A 176 -8.28 0.79 23.65
CA LEU A 176 -8.78 -0.49 23.16
C LEU A 176 -7.79 -1.62 23.50
N PHE A 177 -6.51 -1.43 23.19
CA PHE A 177 -5.45 -2.40 23.48
C PHE A 177 -5.35 -2.68 24.99
N LEU A 178 -5.23 -1.64 25.81
CA LEU A 178 -5.12 -1.74 27.25
C LEU A 178 -6.36 -2.39 27.88
N SER A 179 -7.53 -2.24 27.27
CA SER A 179 -8.77 -2.87 27.77
C SER A 179 -8.74 -4.40 27.74
N VAL A 180 -7.82 -5.02 26.94
CA VAL A 180 -7.67 -6.46 26.79
C VAL A 180 -6.38 -6.96 27.44
N PHE A 181 -5.28 -6.23 27.26
CA PHE A 181 -3.96 -6.65 27.71
C PHE A 181 -3.56 -6.06 29.07
N GLY A 182 -4.17 -4.95 29.49
CA GLY A 182 -3.94 -4.30 30.77
C GLY A 182 -2.71 -3.39 30.79
N GLU A 183 -1.69 -3.74 30.01
CA GLU A 183 -0.42 -3.03 29.92
C GLU A 183 0.12 -3.08 28.48
N GLY A 184 1.08 -2.24 28.14
CA GLY A 184 1.75 -2.27 26.83
C GLY A 184 2.68 -1.08 26.65
N VAL A 185 3.69 -1.27 25.80
CA VAL A 185 4.56 -0.20 25.29
C VAL A 185 4.07 0.24 23.93
N PHE A 186 4.09 1.52 23.67
CA PHE A 186 3.60 2.09 22.41
C PHE A 186 4.69 2.88 21.71
N LEU A 187 4.82 2.66 20.40
CA LEU A 187 5.73 3.39 19.54
C LEU A 187 4.95 4.07 18.43
N GLY A 188 5.43 5.24 17.99
CA GLY A 188 5.01 5.89 16.75
C GLY A 188 5.95 5.48 15.62
N GLN A 189 5.39 5.10 14.47
CA GLN A 189 6.16 4.90 13.26
C GLN A 189 6.14 6.19 12.45
N HIS A 190 7.32 6.68 12.07
CA HIS A 190 7.48 7.94 11.35
C HIS A 190 8.23 7.72 10.05
N PHE A 191 7.77 8.35 8.98
CA PHE A 191 8.51 8.47 7.74
C PHE A 191 9.49 9.64 7.81
N VAL A 192 10.76 9.35 7.59
CA VAL A 192 11.80 10.36 7.53
C VAL A 192 12.53 10.25 6.19
N VAL A 193 12.57 11.35 5.45
CA VAL A 193 13.46 11.50 4.29
C VAL A 193 14.73 12.15 4.79
N ALA A 194 15.85 11.41 4.80
CA ALA A 194 17.14 11.91 5.23
C ALA A 194 18.12 11.97 4.06
N SER A 195 18.93 13.04 4.01
CA SER A 195 20.09 13.16 3.12
C SER A 195 21.33 13.34 3.98
N CYS A 196 22.36 12.56 3.73
CA CYS A 196 23.61 12.66 4.48
C CYS A 196 24.82 12.73 3.55
N LEU A 197 25.82 13.56 3.95
CA LEU A 197 27.15 13.55 3.37
C LEU A 197 28.07 12.83 4.34
N VAL A 198 28.58 11.65 3.93
CA VAL A 198 29.44 10.83 4.78
C VAL A 198 30.82 10.66 4.16
N LYS A 199 31.85 10.64 4.98
CA LYS A 199 33.16 10.19 4.54
C LYS A 199 33.16 8.71 4.16
N PRO A 200 34.06 8.23 3.31
CA PRO A 200 34.20 6.80 3.06
C PRO A 200 34.31 6.04 4.38
N ILE A 201 33.46 5.05 4.58
CA ILE A 201 33.39 4.27 5.81
C ILE A 201 34.16 2.97 5.59
N ALA A 202 34.99 2.59 6.57
CA ALA A 202 35.65 1.30 6.54
C ALA A 202 34.58 0.16 6.57
N PRO A 203 34.78 -0.93 5.81
CA PRO A 203 33.76 -1.99 5.65
C PRO A 203 33.26 -2.62 6.94
N ASP A 204 34.03 -2.47 8.03
CA ASP A 204 33.77 -3.19 9.28
C ASP A 204 32.95 -2.41 10.31
N SER A 205 32.61 -1.14 10.03
CA SER A 205 31.90 -0.28 10.99
C SER A 205 30.46 0.06 10.57
N LYS A 206 29.56 -0.92 10.58
CA LYS A 206 28.17 -0.73 10.16
C LYS A 206 27.35 0.28 11.01
N THR A 207 27.84 0.68 12.17
CA THR A 207 27.13 1.57 13.10
C THR A 207 27.89 2.86 13.45
N ALA A 208 29.19 2.92 13.24
CA ALA A 208 30.02 4.08 13.61
C ALA A 208 29.65 5.36 12.87
N TRP A 209 29.18 5.27 11.62
CA TRP A 209 28.75 6.43 10.83
C TRP A 209 27.49 7.12 11.37
N LEU A 210 26.56 6.38 11.99
CA LEU A 210 25.37 6.95 12.63
C LEU A 210 25.75 7.78 13.84
N GLN A 211 26.74 7.35 14.59
CA GLN A 211 27.27 8.07 15.76
C GLN A 211 28.01 9.34 15.32
N GLU A 212 28.92 9.20 14.36
CA GLU A 212 29.68 10.33 13.79
C GLU A 212 28.78 11.34 13.09
N TYR A 213 27.70 10.88 12.47
CA TYR A 213 26.69 11.74 11.86
C TYR A 213 25.92 12.55 12.91
N LYS A 214 25.50 11.95 14.01
CA LYS A 214 24.87 12.67 15.13
C LYS A 214 25.79 13.74 15.72
N GLU A 215 27.10 13.46 15.81
CA GLU A 215 28.09 14.37 16.36
C GLU A 215 28.50 15.49 15.40
N SER A 216 28.30 15.31 14.08
CA SER A 216 28.68 16.29 13.05
C SER A 216 27.61 17.36 12.78
N LEU A 217 26.39 17.18 13.28
CA LEU A 217 25.32 18.14 13.10
C LEU A 217 25.25 19.12 14.27
N PRO A 218 24.88 20.39 14.02
CA PRO A 218 24.60 21.30 15.11
C PRO A 218 23.57 20.66 16.05
N PRO A 219 23.81 20.66 17.38
CA PRO A 219 22.91 20.02 18.34
C PRO A 219 21.45 20.45 18.21
N ASP A 220 21.22 21.66 17.72
CA ASP A 220 19.91 22.26 17.55
C ASP A 220 19.28 22.03 16.14
N PHE A 221 20.04 21.46 15.18
CA PHE A 221 19.50 21.21 13.84
C PHE A 221 18.45 20.11 13.82
N PHE A 222 18.66 19.02 14.58
CA PHE A 222 17.67 17.97 14.76
C PHE A 222 16.60 18.32 15.80
N GLU A 223 16.94 19.10 16.82
CA GLU A 223 16.02 19.42 17.91
C GLU A 223 14.86 20.33 17.49
N ARG A 224 15.11 21.30 16.58
CA ARG A 224 14.06 22.29 16.25
C ARG A 224 13.02 21.83 15.23
N HIS A 225 13.33 20.89 14.33
CA HIS A 225 12.43 20.59 13.20
C HIS A 225 12.02 19.13 13.07
N TYR A 226 12.75 18.21 13.68
CA TYR A 226 12.49 16.78 13.58
C TYR A 226 12.12 16.13 14.92
N LEU A 227 12.76 16.51 16.02
CA LEU A 227 12.52 15.86 17.31
C LEU A 227 11.16 16.17 17.90
N GLU A 228 10.61 17.39 17.71
CA GLU A 228 9.24 17.68 18.13
C GLU A 228 8.23 16.80 17.38
N HIS A 229 8.47 16.53 16.10
CA HIS A 229 7.61 15.65 15.31
C HIS A 229 7.77 14.18 15.71
N LEU A 230 9.00 13.72 15.94
CA LEU A 230 9.32 12.35 16.35
C LEU A 230 9.05 12.08 17.83
N SER A 231 8.90 13.10 18.67
CA SER A 231 8.72 12.95 20.11
C SER A 231 7.29 12.56 20.51
N SER A 232 6.33 12.66 19.61
CA SER A 232 4.92 12.34 19.89
C SER A 232 4.48 11.12 19.06
N ILE A 233 4.01 10.08 19.74
CA ILE A 233 3.39 8.91 19.10
C ILE A 233 2.19 9.34 18.26
N GLU A 234 1.43 10.33 18.69
CA GLU A 234 0.24 10.85 18.01
C GLU A 234 0.55 11.46 16.64
N ASN A 235 1.80 11.89 16.44
CA ASN A 235 2.28 12.47 15.18
C ASN A 235 2.83 11.41 14.21
N GLY A 236 2.88 10.15 14.59
CA GLY A 236 3.31 9.06 13.72
C GLY A 236 2.31 8.77 12.59
N GLU A 237 2.79 8.26 11.48
CA GLU A 237 1.99 7.74 10.37
C GLU A 237 1.34 6.39 10.71
N GLY A 238 1.85 5.71 11.74
CA GLY A 238 1.29 4.49 12.30
C GLY A 238 1.64 4.33 13.77
N TYR A 239 0.95 3.42 14.43
CA TYR A 239 1.13 3.07 15.83
C TYR A 239 1.53 1.61 15.95
N LEU A 240 2.44 1.31 16.85
CA LEU A 240 2.82 -0.06 17.23
C LEU A 240 2.57 -0.23 18.73
N ALA A 241 1.74 -1.19 19.12
CA ALA A 241 1.53 -1.63 20.48
C ALA A 241 2.29 -2.94 20.74
N ILE A 242 2.95 -3.03 21.88
CA ILE A 242 3.79 -4.15 22.29
C ILE A 242 3.35 -4.60 23.69
N TYR A 243 3.13 -5.91 23.84
CA TYR A 243 2.82 -6.54 25.11
C TYR A 243 3.88 -7.59 25.44
N GLY A 244 4.18 -7.75 26.73
CA GLY A 244 5.06 -8.80 27.24
C GLY A 244 6.55 -8.58 26.97
N VAL A 245 6.96 -7.37 26.61
CA VAL A 245 8.37 -7.00 26.38
C VAL A 245 8.79 -5.98 27.43
N ASP A 246 9.97 -6.18 28.06
CA ASP A 246 10.57 -5.17 28.92
C ASP A 246 10.97 -3.94 28.09
N GLU A 247 10.48 -2.76 28.49
CA GLU A 247 10.73 -1.49 27.78
C GLU A 247 12.23 -1.20 27.60
N SER A 248 13.08 -1.65 28.53
CA SER A 248 14.53 -1.49 28.43
C SER A 248 15.15 -2.24 27.25
N LEU A 249 14.48 -3.25 26.72
CA LEU A 249 14.89 -4.01 25.53
C LEU A 249 14.44 -3.35 24.21
N ILE A 250 13.56 -2.36 24.29
CA ILE A 250 13.05 -1.65 23.14
C ILE A 250 14.03 -0.53 22.80
N GLN A 251 14.81 -0.77 21.76
CA GLN A 251 15.72 0.24 21.22
C GLN A 251 15.05 0.97 20.05
N ASN A 252 15.26 2.28 19.98
CA ASN A 252 14.86 3.05 18.82
C ASN A 252 15.57 2.48 17.59
N GLN A 253 14.85 1.81 16.73
CA GLN A 253 15.40 1.31 15.48
C GLN A 253 15.15 2.35 14.40
N MET A 254 16.23 2.96 13.93
CA MET A 254 16.21 3.72 12.70
C MET A 254 16.81 2.84 11.60
N SER A 255 15.96 2.26 10.77
CA SER A 255 16.42 1.53 9.60
C SER A 255 16.63 2.52 8.46
N ILE A 256 17.87 2.93 8.26
CA ILE A 256 18.25 3.64 7.04
C ILE A 256 18.60 2.57 6.01
N SER A 257 17.65 2.22 5.18
CA SER A 257 17.92 1.37 4.03
C SER A 257 18.78 2.15 3.02
N GLN A 258 19.94 1.60 2.63
CA GLN A 258 20.72 2.11 1.49
C GLN A 258 19.85 2.23 0.22
N ASN A 259 18.80 1.44 0.13
CA ASN A 259 17.85 1.46 -0.95
C ASN A 259 16.81 2.59 -0.83
N ALA A 260 16.58 3.19 0.35
CA ALA A 260 15.60 4.25 0.53
C ALA A 260 15.93 5.49 -0.31
N PHE A 261 17.22 5.85 -0.44
CA PHE A 261 17.63 6.93 -1.32
C PHE A 261 17.43 6.60 -2.80
N GLN A 262 17.82 5.40 -3.23
CA GLN A 262 17.61 4.95 -4.60
C GLN A 262 16.10 4.87 -4.93
N MET A 263 15.30 4.43 -3.97
CA MET A 263 13.86 4.37 -4.08
C MET A 263 13.23 5.77 -4.18
N LEU A 264 13.66 6.72 -3.32
CA LEU A 264 13.23 8.10 -3.40
C LEU A 264 13.59 8.72 -4.76
N MET A 265 14.80 8.46 -5.26
CA MET A 265 15.24 8.94 -6.57
C MET A 265 14.44 8.31 -7.72
N ARG A 266 14.09 7.02 -7.62
CA ARG A 266 13.15 6.38 -8.58
C ARG A 266 11.77 7.01 -8.51
N MET A 267 11.19 7.15 -7.31
CA MET A 267 9.89 7.81 -7.15
C MET A 267 9.87 9.25 -7.72
N LEU A 268 10.91 10.04 -7.45
CA LEU A 268 11.04 11.38 -8.02
C LEU A 268 11.15 11.33 -9.53
N CYS A 269 11.89 10.35 -10.08
CA CYS A 269 11.98 10.12 -11.51
C CYS A 269 10.63 9.73 -12.10
N ASP A 270 9.92 8.79 -11.49
CA ASP A 270 8.60 8.31 -11.92
C ASP A 270 7.55 9.42 -11.82
N MET A 271 7.56 10.19 -10.72
CA MET A 271 6.71 11.39 -10.60
C MET A 271 7.01 12.41 -11.69
N THR A 272 8.28 12.65 -11.99
CA THR A 272 8.69 13.58 -13.05
C THR A 272 8.21 13.08 -14.41
N GLN A 273 8.34 11.78 -14.68
CA GLN A 273 7.82 11.17 -15.90
C GLN A 273 6.29 11.25 -15.98
N ALA A 274 5.58 10.99 -14.88
CA ALA A 274 4.13 11.10 -14.82
C ALA A 274 3.66 12.55 -15.04
N ILE A 275 4.34 13.54 -14.46
CA ILE A 275 4.05 14.95 -14.67
C ILE A 275 4.28 15.33 -16.15
N ASN A 276 5.40 14.90 -16.74
CA ASN A 276 5.70 15.14 -18.15
C ASN A 276 4.67 14.48 -19.08
N HIS A 277 4.28 13.24 -18.78
CA HIS A 277 3.24 12.53 -19.54
C HIS A 277 1.89 13.23 -19.43
N THR A 278 1.51 13.70 -18.23
CA THR A 278 0.29 14.49 -18.03
C THR A 278 0.33 15.79 -18.82
N GLY A 279 1.48 16.47 -18.86
CA GLY A 279 1.71 17.64 -19.68
C GLY A 279 1.53 17.37 -21.17
N GLN A 280 2.08 16.25 -21.68
CA GLN A 280 1.91 15.84 -23.07
C GLN A 280 0.43 15.55 -23.40
N LEU A 281 -0.26 14.82 -22.53
CA LEU A 281 -1.69 14.54 -22.70
C LEU A 281 -2.52 15.81 -22.72
N HIS A 282 -2.18 16.79 -21.88
CA HIS A 282 -2.85 18.09 -21.86
C HIS A 282 -2.66 18.84 -23.18
N GLN A 283 -1.45 18.84 -23.73
CA GLN A 283 -1.18 19.43 -25.05
C GLN A 283 -1.96 18.72 -26.17
N GLN A 284 -1.99 17.38 -26.17
CA GLN A 284 -2.77 16.60 -27.14
C GLN A 284 -4.27 16.91 -27.04
N LEU A 285 -4.79 17.04 -25.83
CA LEU A 285 -6.18 17.43 -25.60
C LEU A 285 -6.48 18.83 -26.15
N GLN A 286 -5.63 19.81 -25.90
CA GLN A 286 -5.78 21.15 -26.45
C GLN A 286 -5.77 21.15 -27.97
N GLN A 287 -4.85 20.39 -28.58
CA GLN A 287 -4.79 20.26 -30.04
C GLN A 287 -6.06 19.62 -30.61
N ALA A 288 -6.53 18.52 -30.01
CA ALA A 288 -7.77 17.85 -30.42
C ALA A 288 -9.00 18.76 -30.29
N GLN A 289 -9.07 19.57 -29.21
CA GLN A 289 -10.11 20.57 -29.04
C GLN A 289 -10.08 21.67 -30.12
N ALA A 290 -8.90 22.13 -30.50
CA ALA A 290 -8.71 23.12 -31.57
C ALA A 290 -9.15 22.53 -32.94
N GLU A 291 -8.77 21.31 -33.24
CA GLU A 291 -9.17 20.58 -34.46
C GLU A 291 -10.70 20.39 -34.53
N LEU A 292 -11.32 20.00 -33.39
CA LEU A 292 -12.75 19.86 -33.29
C LEU A 292 -13.48 21.21 -33.52
N ALA A 293 -12.97 22.28 -32.91
CA ALA A 293 -13.55 23.64 -33.12
C ALA A 293 -13.45 24.06 -34.57
N HIS A 294 -12.30 23.83 -35.23
CA HIS A 294 -12.10 24.12 -36.65
C HIS A 294 -13.06 23.29 -37.54
N SER A 295 -13.18 22.00 -37.30
CA SER A 295 -14.11 21.11 -38.01
C SER A 295 -15.55 21.55 -37.84
N THR A 296 -15.96 21.92 -36.62
CA THR A 296 -17.29 22.43 -36.32
C THR A 296 -17.57 23.73 -37.09
N GLN A 297 -16.60 24.63 -37.18
CA GLN A 297 -16.71 25.88 -37.95
C GLN A 297 -16.88 25.60 -39.45
N LEU A 298 -16.09 24.68 -39.99
CA LEU A 298 -16.23 24.26 -41.40
C LEU A 298 -17.60 23.65 -41.68
N ALA A 299 -18.09 22.79 -40.79
CA ALA A 299 -19.43 22.20 -40.89
C ALA A 299 -20.55 23.27 -40.88
N ALA A 300 -20.42 24.27 -39.98
CA ALA A 300 -21.36 25.39 -39.93
C ALA A 300 -21.34 26.21 -41.22
N GLN A 301 -20.16 26.53 -41.76
CA GLN A 301 -20.03 27.23 -43.06
C GLN A 301 -20.61 26.41 -44.21
N ALA A 302 -20.38 25.10 -44.23
CA ALA A 302 -20.97 24.22 -45.24
C ALA A 302 -22.51 24.20 -45.16
N GLN A 303 -23.06 24.12 -43.96
CA GLN A 303 -24.53 24.21 -43.73
C GLN A 303 -25.11 25.55 -44.17
N GLU A 304 -24.40 26.65 -43.92
CA GLU A 304 -24.82 27.98 -44.39
C GLU A 304 -24.81 28.05 -45.91
N ARG A 305 -23.79 27.52 -46.59
CA ARG A 305 -23.76 27.42 -48.05
C ARG A 305 -24.91 26.60 -48.59
N VAL A 306 -25.23 25.46 -47.99
CA VAL A 306 -26.37 24.63 -48.37
C VAL A 306 -27.68 25.41 -48.22
N ARG A 307 -27.89 26.11 -47.10
CA ARG A 307 -29.10 26.96 -46.89
C ARG A 307 -29.17 28.07 -47.91
N ALA A 308 -28.06 28.75 -48.22
CA ALA A 308 -28.00 29.79 -49.23
C ALA A 308 -28.35 29.24 -50.61
N MET A 309 -27.84 28.04 -50.97
CA MET A 309 -28.22 27.35 -52.20
C MET A 309 -29.69 27.00 -52.23
N GLU A 310 -30.23 26.42 -51.16
CA GLU A 310 -31.65 26.05 -51.04
C GLU A 310 -32.60 27.24 -51.11
N SER A 311 -32.21 28.40 -50.65
CA SER A 311 -32.99 29.65 -50.70
C SER A 311 -32.88 30.34 -52.04
N SER A 312 -31.92 29.98 -52.90
CA SER A 312 -31.75 30.58 -54.20
C SER A 312 -32.95 30.37 -55.13
N LYS A 313 -33.22 31.35 -55.98
CA LYS A 313 -34.33 31.28 -56.96
C LYS A 313 -34.18 30.03 -57.86
N PHE A 314 -32.96 29.61 -58.17
CA PHE A 314 -32.70 28.43 -58.96
C PHE A 314 -33.23 27.14 -58.27
N TRP A 315 -32.94 26.95 -56.99
CA TRP A 315 -33.36 25.77 -56.24
C TRP A 315 -34.87 25.79 -55.97
N GLN A 316 -35.48 26.99 -55.80
CA GLN A 316 -36.91 27.12 -55.70
C GLN A 316 -37.60 26.70 -57.02
N LEU A 317 -37.10 27.17 -58.14
CA LEU A 317 -37.60 26.77 -59.46
C LEU A 317 -37.38 25.26 -59.72
N ARG A 318 -36.23 24.71 -59.35
CA ARG A 318 -35.97 23.27 -59.43
C ARG A 318 -36.92 22.44 -58.59
N ARG A 319 -37.24 22.84 -57.38
CA ARG A 319 -38.25 22.16 -56.53
C ARG A 319 -39.62 22.20 -57.18
N LEU A 320 -40.07 23.34 -57.68
CA LEU A 320 -41.32 23.46 -58.41
C LEU A 320 -41.36 22.60 -59.66
N TRP A 321 -40.28 22.54 -60.42
CA TRP A 321 -40.11 21.71 -61.58
C TRP A 321 -40.15 20.19 -61.23
N ILE A 322 -39.50 19.77 -60.20
CA ILE A 322 -39.55 18.38 -59.73
C ILE A 322 -40.97 18.02 -59.25
N GLN A 323 -41.67 18.92 -58.52
CA GLN A 323 -43.06 18.71 -58.11
C GLN A 323 -43.99 18.60 -59.34
N LEU A 324 -43.80 19.44 -60.34
CA LEU A 324 -44.55 19.37 -61.59
C LEU A 324 -44.32 18.07 -62.33
N LYS A 325 -43.08 17.62 -62.47
CA LYS A 325 -42.72 16.32 -63.06
C LYS A 325 -43.40 15.17 -62.32
N ARG A 326 -43.38 15.17 -60.98
CA ARG A 326 -44.05 14.15 -60.18
C ARG A 326 -45.56 14.12 -60.39
N LYS A 327 -46.18 15.30 -60.46
CA LYS A 327 -47.62 15.39 -60.79
C LYS A 327 -47.96 14.89 -62.19
N LEU A 328 -47.08 15.11 -63.14
CA LEU A 328 -47.25 14.68 -64.56
C LEU A 328 -46.75 13.24 -64.81
N ARG A 329 -46.29 12.51 -63.76
CA ARG A 329 -45.69 11.16 -63.84
C ARG A 329 -44.53 11.05 -64.82
N LEU A 330 -43.77 12.12 -65.00
CA LEU A 330 -42.58 12.17 -65.83
C LEU A 330 -41.35 11.69 -65.04
N PRO A 331 -40.34 11.08 -65.70
CA PRO A 331 -39.15 10.63 -65.04
C PRO A 331 -38.39 11.80 -64.39
N VAL A 332 -38.03 11.65 -63.11
CA VAL A 332 -37.25 12.60 -62.35
C VAL A 332 -35.81 12.01 -62.25
N ASN A 333 -34.89 12.55 -63.02
CA ASN A 333 -33.47 12.27 -62.78
C ASN A 333 -33.04 13.18 -61.63
N GLU A 334 -32.60 12.53 -60.52
CA GLU A 334 -32.08 13.21 -59.33
C GLU A 334 -30.73 13.86 -59.59
#